data_7d20db73f7dcb4b6eceb62155d47dca5
#
_entry.id   7d20db73f7dcb4b6eceb62155d47dca5
#
_cell.length_a   1.000
_cell.length_b   1.000
_cell.length_c   1.000
_cell.angle_alpha   90.00
_cell.angle_beta   90.00
_cell.angle_gamma   90.00
#
_symmetry.space_group_name_H-M   'P 1'
#
loop_
_entity.id
_entity.type
_entity.pdbx_description
1 polymer ?
#
loop_
_entity_poly.entity_id
_entity_poly.type
_entity_poly.pdbx_seq_one_letter_code
_entity_poly.pdbx_strand_id
1 'polypeptide(L)'
;DYEFLGVPDPQLKSSWEHCRNIVLRAEEGGFDNILLPSGYQLGVDTTVFAAAVAPYLNRMKLLWATRMGEDWPPQLARRIATLDRILGPNA
;
A
#
# COMPACT_ATOMS: atom_id res chain seq x y z
N ASP A 1 9.12 5.54 4.60
CA ASP A 1 9.23 5.81 5.98
C ASP A 1 10.69 6.06 6.39
N TYR A 2 10.92 6.90 7.37
CA TYR A 2 12.26 7.38 7.70
C TYR A 2 13.20 6.28 8.16
N GLU A 3 12.71 5.21 8.73
CA GLU A 3 13.55 4.12 9.23
C GLU A 3 14.37 3.45 8.14
N PHE A 4 13.92 3.52 6.90
CA PHE A 4 14.69 3.01 5.76
C PHE A 4 15.78 3.97 5.34
N LEU A 5 15.72 5.21 5.77
CA LEU A 5 16.69 6.23 5.46
C LEU A 5 17.78 6.31 6.53
N GLY A 6 17.61 5.60 7.64
CA GLY A 6 18.56 5.58 8.72
C GLY A 6 18.58 6.84 9.59
N VAL A 7 17.74 7.81 9.29
CA VAL A 7 17.65 9.06 10.05
C VAL A 7 16.20 9.29 10.47
N PRO A 8 15.89 9.15 11.75
CA PRO A 8 14.54 9.39 12.23
C PRO A 8 14.13 10.85 12.04
N ASP A 9 12.96 11.05 11.44
CA ASP A 9 12.37 12.37 11.32
C ASP A 9 10.95 12.29 11.91
N PRO A 10 10.72 12.88 13.09
CA PRO A 10 9.42 12.79 13.74
C PRO A 10 8.28 13.48 12.97
N GLN A 11 8.61 14.28 11.98
CA GLN A 11 7.60 14.91 11.13
C GLN A 11 7.14 14.02 10.00
N LEU A 12 7.94 13.01 9.63
CA LEU A 12 7.61 12.06 8.56
C LEU A 12 7.03 10.79 9.16
N LYS A 13 5.88 10.90 9.77
CA LYS A 13 5.20 9.76 10.37
C LYS A 13 4.42 8.98 9.31
N SER A 14 4.28 7.67 9.53
CA SER A 14 3.45 6.81 8.69
C SER A 14 1.98 7.04 9.02
N SER A 15 1.48 8.26 8.81
CA SER A 15 0.07 8.56 8.98
C SER A 15 -0.69 8.20 7.70
N TRP A 16 -2.00 8.00 7.84
CA TRP A 16 -2.87 7.77 6.70
C TRP A 16 -2.74 8.89 5.66
N GLU A 17 -2.79 10.13 6.12
CA GLU A 17 -2.74 11.27 5.23
C GLU A 17 -1.42 11.36 4.48
N HIS A 18 -0.31 11.17 5.17
CA HIS A 18 1.00 11.23 4.56
C HIS A 18 1.19 10.13 3.52
N CYS A 19 0.87 8.90 3.87
CA CYS A 19 1.01 7.76 2.97
C CYS A 19 0.07 7.88 1.77
N ARG A 20 -1.17 8.29 2.00
CA ARG A 20 -2.11 8.54 0.91
C ARG A 20 -1.58 9.59 -0.06
N ASN A 21 -1.05 10.69 0.47
CA ASN A 21 -0.53 11.76 -0.37
C ASN A 21 0.65 11.31 -1.21
N ILE A 22 1.52 10.45 -0.68
CA ILE A 22 2.63 9.90 -1.46
C ILE A 22 2.09 9.10 -2.65
N VAL A 23 1.10 8.26 -2.43
CA VAL A 23 0.51 7.44 -3.48
C VAL A 23 -0.16 8.31 -4.55
N LEU A 24 -0.92 9.31 -4.14
CA LEU A 24 -1.60 10.20 -5.08
C LEU A 24 -0.61 11.03 -5.88
N ARG A 25 0.46 11.48 -5.25
CA ARG A 25 1.52 12.21 -5.96
C ARG A 25 2.24 11.33 -6.96
N ALA A 26 2.47 10.06 -6.63
CA ALA A 26 3.08 9.13 -7.57
C ALA A 26 2.20 8.94 -8.79
N GLU A 27 0.89 8.82 -8.61
CA GLU A 27 -0.02 8.70 -9.74
C GLU A 27 -0.03 9.96 -10.60
N GLU A 28 -0.07 11.14 -9.98
CA GLU A 28 0.01 12.41 -10.71
C GLU A 28 1.31 12.54 -11.49
N GLY A 29 2.40 12.02 -10.93
CA GLY A 29 3.71 12.07 -11.57
C GLY A 29 3.89 11.09 -12.71
N GLY A 30 2.90 10.26 -13.01
CA GLY A 30 2.93 9.37 -14.17
C GLY A 30 3.50 7.99 -13.91
N PHE A 31 3.74 7.61 -12.65
CA PHE A 31 4.19 6.25 -12.35
C PHE A 31 3.09 5.24 -12.65
N ASP A 32 3.49 4.10 -13.18
CA ASP A 32 2.54 3.04 -13.56
C ASP A 32 2.13 2.17 -12.38
N ASN A 33 3.01 2.02 -11.41
CA ASN A 33 2.73 1.24 -10.21
C ASN A 33 3.55 1.75 -9.03
N ILE A 34 3.15 1.33 -7.83
CA ILE A 34 3.86 1.65 -6.62
C ILE A 34 3.94 0.41 -5.73
N LEU A 35 5.10 0.16 -5.15
CA LEU A 35 5.30 -0.95 -4.23
C LEU A 35 4.80 -0.56 -2.84
N LEU A 36 3.93 -1.38 -2.29
CA LEU A 36 3.51 -1.29 -0.90
C LEU A 36 4.28 -2.34 -0.11
N PRO A 37 5.29 -1.94 0.67
CA PRO A 37 6.15 -2.88 1.37
C PRO A 37 5.44 -3.54 2.56
N SER A 38 6.00 -4.64 3.04
CA SER A 38 5.50 -5.33 4.21
C SER A 38 6.63 -5.54 5.21
N GLY A 39 6.36 -5.33 6.48
CA GLY A 39 7.34 -5.52 7.53
C GLY A 39 6.74 -5.29 8.90
N TYR A 40 7.34 -5.91 9.91
CA TYR A 40 6.81 -5.83 11.27
C TYR A 40 7.01 -4.47 11.92
N GLN A 41 7.96 -3.69 11.42
CA GLN A 41 8.27 -2.38 12.01
C GLN A 41 7.68 -1.22 11.22
N LEU A 42 6.89 -1.53 10.19
CA LEU A 42 6.19 -0.48 9.45
C LEU A 42 5.01 0.02 10.25
N GLY A 43 4.79 1.32 10.23
CA GLY A 43 3.69 1.93 10.98
C GLY A 43 2.32 1.70 10.38
N VAL A 44 2.26 1.18 9.15
CA VAL A 44 1.00 0.99 8.43
C VAL A 44 0.92 -0.44 7.92
N ASP A 45 -0.23 -1.07 8.15
CA ASP A 45 -0.49 -2.40 7.60
C ASP A 45 -0.73 -2.31 6.10
N THR A 46 0.01 -3.10 5.34
CA THR A 46 -0.01 -3.06 3.87
C THR A 46 -1.38 -3.37 3.29
N THR A 47 -2.03 -4.43 3.77
CA THR A 47 -3.33 -4.86 3.25
C THR A 47 -4.41 -3.83 3.52
N VAL A 48 -4.46 -3.33 4.74
CA VAL A 48 -5.47 -2.33 5.12
C VAL A 48 -5.24 -1.03 4.35
N PHE A 49 -3.98 -0.61 4.21
CA PHE A 49 -3.67 0.58 3.46
C PHE A 49 -4.04 0.43 1.98
N ALA A 50 -3.74 -0.72 1.38
CA ALA A 50 -4.09 -0.97 -0.02
C ALA A 50 -5.60 -0.85 -0.24
N ALA A 51 -6.39 -1.43 0.66
CA ALA A 51 -7.85 -1.33 0.58
C ALA A 51 -8.34 0.11 0.74
N ALA A 52 -7.72 0.86 1.63
CA ALA A 52 -8.12 2.24 1.90
C ALA A 52 -7.79 3.18 0.75
N VAL A 53 -6.64 2.98 0.10
CA VAL A 53 -6.18 3.88 -0.97
C VAL A 53 -6.73 3.51 -2.35
N ALA A 54 -7.17 2.28 -2.52
CA ALA A 54 -7.65 1.78 -3.82
C ALA A 54 -8.71 2.68 -4.47
N PRO A 55 -9.73 3.17 -3.74
CA PRO A 55 -10.75 4.02 -4.35
C PRO A 55 -10.24 5.36 -4.86
N TYR A 56 -9.08 5.79 -4.41
CA TYR A 56 -8.48 7.07 -4.84
C TYR A 56 -7.69 6.95 -6.13
N LEU A 57 -7.39 5.73 -6.57
CA LEU A 57 -6.57 5.50 -7.75
C LEU A 57 -7.42 5.44 -9.00
N ASN A 58 -6.93 6.06 -10.08
CA ASN A 58 -7.58 6.05 -11.37
C ASN A 58 -6.87 5.17 -12.38
N ARG A 59 -5.55 5.08 -12.30
CA ARG A 59 -4.75 4.41 -13.30
C ARG A 59 -3.61 3.57 -12.70
N MET A 60 -2.96 4.09 -11.68
CA MET A 60 -1.75 3.45 -11.13
C MET A 60 -2.11 2.14 -10.43
N LYS A 61 -1.26 1.14 -10.62
CA LYS A 61 -1.44 -0.18 -10.00
C LYS A 61 -0.67 -0.27 -8.70
N LEU A 62 -1.18 -1.09 -7.79
CA LEU A 62 -0.52 -1.37 -6.53
C LEU A 62 0.25 -2.68 -6.64
N LEU A 63 1.54 -2.62 -6.36
CA LEU A 63 2.36 -3.83 -6.19
C LEU A 63 2.39 -4.13 -4.70
N TRP A 64 1.50 -4.99 -4.29
CA TRP A 64 1.22 -5.27 -2.89
C TRP A 64 2.10 -6.43 -2.41
N ALA A 65 3.07 -6.12 -1.56
CA ALA A 65 3.94 -7.12 -0.98
C ALA A 65 3.24 -7.80 0.20
N THR A 66 3.03 -9.11 0.10
CA THR A 66 2.43 -9.90 1.17
C THR A 66 3.51 -10.72 1.84
N ARG A 67 3.34 -10.98 3.15
CA ARG A 67 4.25 -11.86 3.87
C ARG A 67 3.62 -13.25 3.94
N MET A 68 4.29 -14.18 3.33
CA MET A 68 3.83 -15.58 3.34
C MET A 68 3.93 -16.13 4.76
N GLY A 69 2.87 -16.81 5.17
CA GLY A 69 2.82 -17.44 6.49
C GLY A 69 2.14 -16.61 7.57
N GLU A 70 1.88 -15.32 7.33
CA GLU A 70 1.14 -14.49 8.28
C GLU A 70 -0.37 -14.73 8.17
N ASP A 71 -0.85 -14.92 6.97
CA ASP A 71 -2.26 -15.16 6.71
C ASP A 71 -2.51 -16.61 6.36
N TRP A 72 -3.67 -17.11 6.78
CA TRP A 72 -4.15 -18.40 6.32
C TRP A 72 -4.43 -18.31 4.82
N PRO A 73 -3.98 -19.31 4.01
CA PRO A 73 -4.08 -19.21 2.54
C PRO A 73 -5.46 -18.88 1.98
N PRO A 74 -6.57 -19.50 2.43
CA PRO A 74 -7.89 -19.11 1.93
C PRO A 74 -8.26 -17.67 2.26
N GLN A 75 -7.81 -17.16 3.40
CA GLN A 75 -8.05 -15.79 3.81
C GLN A 75 -7.28 -14.81 2.92
N LEU A 76 -6.03 -15.12 2.63
CA LEU A 76 -5.21 -14.30 1.74
C LEU A 76 -5.82 -14.27 0.33
N ALA A 77 -6.27 -15.39 -0.17
CA ALA A 77 -6.90 -15.46 -1.49
C ALA A 77 -8.13 -14.56 -1.57
N ARG A 78 -8.95 -14.53 -0.53
CA ARG A 78 -10.12 -13.65 -0.50
C ARG A 78 -9.75 -12.18 -0.46
N ARG A 79 -8.68 -11.84 0.27
CA ARG A 79 -8.21 -10.46 0.32
C ARG A 79 -7.74 -9.98 -1.03
N ILE A 80 -6.98 -10.81 -1.73
CA ILE A 80 -6.51 -10.48 -3.08
C ILE A 80 -7.68 -10.31 -4.03
N ALA A 81 -8.64 -11.22 -4.01
CA ALA A 81 -9.81 -11.15 -4.87
C ALA A 81 -10.66 -9.91 -4.58
N THR A 82 -10.78 -9.52 -3.31
CA THR A 82 -11.55 -8.34 -2.93
C THR A 82 -10.86 -7.06 -3.40
N LEU A 83 -9.54 -6.97 -3.24
CA LEU A 83 -8.79 -5.83 -3.73
C LEU A 83 -8.88 -5.71 -5.25
N ASP A 84 -8.82 -6.84 -5.94
CA ASP A 84 -8.98 -6.85 -7.40
C ASP A 84 -10.32 -6.28 -7.82
N ARG A 85 -11.39 -6.60 -7.09
CA ARG A 85 -12.71 -6.04 -7.37
C ARG A 85 -12.79 -4.55 -7.10
N ILE A 86 -12.16 -4.09 -6.03
CA ILE A 86 -12.16 -2.66 -5.67
C ILE A 86 -11.40 -1.86 -6.73
N LEU A 87 -10.24 -2.36 -7.15
CA LEU A 87 -9.41 -1.69 -8.14
C LEU A 87 -9.96 -1.80 -9.56
N GLY A 88 -10.70 -2.86 -9.84
CA GLY A 88 -11.29 -3.07 -11.15
C GLY A 88 -10.23 -3.15 -12.24
N PRO A 89 -10.37 -2.37 -13.33
CA PRO A 89 -9.40 -2.43 -14.44
C PRO A 89 -8.01 -1.92 -14.05
N ASN A 90 -7.85 -1.33 -12.88
CA ASN A 90 -6.56 -0.85 -12.37
C ASN A 90 -5.87 -1.87 -11.48
N ALA A 91 -6.39 -3.06 -11.41
CA ALA A 91 -5.79 -4.12 -10.60
C ALA A 91 -4.45 -4.59 -11.14
#